data_3778264b4a559c19e8c18ece66790d34
#
_entry.id   3778264b4a559c19e8c18ece66790d34
#
_cell.length_a   1.000
_cell.length_b   1.000
_cell.length_c   1.000
_cell.angle_alpha   90.00
_cell.angle_beta   90.00
_cell.angle_gamma   90.00
#
_symmetry.space_group_name_H-M   'P 1'
#
loop_
_entity.id
_entity.type
_entity.pdbx_description
1 polymer ?
#
loop_
_entity_poly.entity_id
_entity_poly.type
_entity_poly.pdbx_seq_one_letter_code
_entity_poly.pdbx_strand_id
1 'polypeptide(L)'
;VVSQLTGAGRRFDRNGEPFRRRNTLPILIVIAVLAVVAIATWARAMSSQEETAAPVSCPPPPAPSASANATTAGAAARAGATTPAPAPASGRFEVVSPDDLVAVRPAPLAASTVRVLNASGQAGRAETTLNKLADYGFSAPTSGAYGNDPVYPEMACQAQLRFGDTGRAAAAAAWIIAPCAELINDGRRDNSVDLVLGTFFTDLEPSTDAQEILRILRAAPSGAADGGANPALVSAVHSQSCNR
;
A
#
# COMPACT_ATOMS: atom_id res chain seq x y z
N VAL A 1 -16.70 -13.71 -78.46
CA VAL A 1 -16.45 -15.13 -78.27
C VAL A 1 -15.10 -15.27 -77.54
N VAL A 2 -15.10 -15.54 -76.25
CA VAL A 2 -13.87 -15.76 -75.48
C VAL A 2 -13.92 -17.18 -74.98
N SER A 3 -13.05 -17.99 -75.56
CA SER A 3 -12.90 -19.38 -75.16
C SER A 3 -12.20 -19.49 -73.80
N GLN A 4 -12.85 -20.16 -72.89
CA GLN A 4 -12.32 -20.57 -71.61
C GLN A 4 -11.33 -21.69 -71.77
N LEU A 5 -10.06 -21.42 -71.60
CA LEU A 5 -9.01 -22.45 -71.48
C LEU A 5 -8.79 -22.79 -70.01
N THR A 6 -9.58 -23.71 -69.50
CA THR A 6 -9.29 -24.36 -68.24
C THR A 6 -8.28 -25.49 -68.46
N GLY A 7 -7.02 -25.11 -68.48
CA GLY A 7 -5.90 -26.07 -68.45
C GLY A 7 -5.68 -26.56 -67.04
N ALA A 8 -6.23 -27.75 -66.71
CA ALA A 8 -5.84 -28.50 -65.53
C ALA A 8 -4.40 -29.06 -65.75
N GLY A 9 -3.43 -28.21 -65.53
CA GLY A 9 -2.01 -28.58 -65.60
C GLY A 9 -1.66 -29.55 -64.45
N ARG A 10 -1.60 -30.85 -64.75
CA ARG A 10 -0.95 -31.80 -63.88
C ARG A 10 0.56 -31.45 -63.87
N ARG A 11 1.01 -30.92 -62.77
CA ARG A 11 2.44 -30.67 -62.57
C ARG A 11 3.08 -31.98 -62.18
N PHE A 12 3.88 -32.55 -63.10
CA PHE A 12 4.77 -33.65 -62.85
C PHE A 12 6.15 -33.12 -62.51
N ASP A 13 6.90 -33.83 -61.63
CA ASP A 13 8.30 -33.57 -61.40
C ASP A 13 9.17 -33.99 -62.60
N ARG A 14 10.45 -33.55 -62.67
CA ARG A 14 11.36 -33.84 -63.78
C ARG A 14 11.53 -35.35 -64.07
N ASN A 15 11.16 -36.21 -63.12
CA ASN A 15 11.20 -37.66 -63.25
C ASN A 15 9.84 -38.29 -63.58
N GLY A 16 8.80 -37.49 -63.92
CA GLY A 16 7.49 -38.00 -64.33
C GLY A 16 6.60 -38.56 -63.22
N GLU A 17 7.01 -38.42 -61.95
CA GLU A 17 6.23 -38.90 -60.84
C GLU A 17 5.14 -37.89 -60.43
N PRO A 18 3.89 -38.33 -60.14
CA PRO A 18 2.83 -37.43 -59.68
C PRO A 18 3.15 -36.94 -58.28
N PHE A 19 3.13 -35.60 -58.05
CA PHE A 19 3.30 -35.03 -56.72
C PHE A 19 2.27 -35.66 -55.78
N ARG A 20 2.76 -36.43 -54.81
CA ARG A 20 1.95 -36.98 -53.72
C ARG A 20 1.47 -35.84 -52.84
N ARG A 21 0.19 -35.47 -52.91
CA ARG A 21 -0.42 -34.50 -52.00
C ARG A 21 -0.20 -34.98 -50.59
N ARG A 22 0.73 -34.36 -49.90
CA ARG A 22 0.83 -34.54 -48.45
C ARG A 22 -0.44 -34.03 -47.80
N ASN A 23 -1.17 -34.95 -47.16
CA ASN A 23 -2.34 -34.56 -46.36
C ASN A 23 -1.85 -33.67 -45.23
N THR A 24 -2.06 -32.35 -45.38
CA THR A 24 -1.71 -31.34 -44.34
C THR A 24 -2.75 -31.32 -43.22
N LEU A 25 -3.85 -32.02 -43.40
CA LEU A 25 -4.95 -32.10 -42.44
C LEU A 25 -4.50 -32.50 -41.01
N PRO A 26 -3.69 -33.59 -40.82
CA PRO A 26 -3.23 -33.96 -39.47
C PRO A 26 -2.33 -32.91 -38.84
N ILE A 27 -1.52 -32.18 -39.62
CA ILE A 27 -0.66 -31.13 -39.14
C ILE A 27 -1.50 -29.94 -38.66
N LEU A 28 -2.55 -29.55 -39.41
CA LEU A 28 -3.46 -28.49 -39.02
C LEU A 28 -4.23 -28.82 -37.74
N ILE A 29 -4.64 -30.08 -37.56
CA ILE A 29 -5.30 -30.56 -36.34
C ILE A 29 -4.34 -30.44 -35.14
N VAL A 30 -3.11 -30.83 -35.26
CA VAL A 30 -2.10 -30.74 -34.20
C VAL A 30 -1.87 -29.24 -33.82
N ILE A 31 -1.71 -28.38 -34.82
CA ILE A 31 -1.54 -26.94 -34.57
C ILE A 31 -2.77 -26.35 -33.87
N ALA A 32 -3.99 -26.75 -34.31
CA ALA A 32 -5.22 -26.27 -33.68
C ALA A 32 -5.33 -26.70 -32.20
N VAL A 33 -4.99 -27.95 -31.89
CA VAL A 33 -4.97 -28.48 -30.51
C VAL A 33 -3.94 -27.75 -29.67
N LEU A 34 -2.74 -27.52 -30.18
CA LEU A 34 -1.69 -26.77 -29.48
C LEU A 34 -2.11 -25.33 -29.23
N ALA A 35 -2.77 -24.68 -30.18
CA ALA A 35 -3.31 -23.32 -30.03
C ALA A 35 -4.37 -23.27 -28.93
N VAL A 36 -5.31 -24.22 -28.89
CA VAL A 36 -6.33 -24.30 -27.84
C VAL A 36 -5.71 -24.52 -26.46
N VAL A 37 -4.71 -25.42 -26.35
CA VAL A 37 -3.99 -25.65 -25.09
C VAL A 37 -3.25 -24.38 -24.65
N ALA A 38 -2.57 -23.71 -25.59
CA ALA A 38 -1.87 -22.46 -25.30
C ALA A 38 -2.81 -21.36 -24.84
N ILE A 39 -3.99 -21.20 -25.47
CA ILE A 39 -5.00 -20.24 -25.07
C ILE A 39 -5.58 -20.59 -23.70
N ALA A 40 -5.88 -21.87 -23.45
CA ALA A 40 -6.41 -22.34 -22.17
C ALA A 40 -5.41 -22.15 -21.01
N THR A 41 -4.12 -22.41 -21.26
CA THR A 41 -3.07 -22.18 -20.26
C THR A 41 -2.86 -20.69 -20.01
N TRP A 42 -2.91 -19.87 -21.05
CA TRP A 42 -2.79 -18.41 -20.92
C TRP A 42 -4.00 -17.81 -20.22
N ALA A 43 -5.22 -18.23 -20.56
CA ALA A 43 -6.43 -17.82 -19.86
C ALA A 43 -6.41 -18.22 -18.37
N ARG A 44 -5.92 -19.42 -18.05
CA ARG A 44 -5.72 -19.83 -16.65
C ARG A 44 -4.64 -19.02 -15.94
N ALA A 45 -3.52 -18.74 -16.59
CA ALA A 45 -2.46 -17.89 -16.02
C ALA A 45 -2.96 -16.47 -15.77
N MET A 46 -3.83 -15.94 -16.62
CA MET A 46 -4.44 -14.62 -16.41
C MET A 46 -5.55 -14.65 -15.34
N SER A 47 -6.36 -15.70 -15.28
CA SER A 47 -7.41 -15.82 -14.24
C SER A 47 -6.88 -16.17 -12.86
N SER A 48 -5.70 -16.78 -12.73
CA SER A 48 -5.05 -17.01 -11.45
C SER A 48 -4.37 -15.76 -10.87
N GLN A 49 -4.31 -14.66 -11.62
CA GLN A 49 -3.84 -13.36 -11.07
C GLN A 49 -4.97 -12.56 -10.40
N GLU A 50 -6.22 -13.01 -10.48
CA GLU A 50 -7.36 -12.43 -9.74
C GLU A 50 -7.79 -13.28 -8.54
N GLU A 51 -6.88 -14.03 -7.95
CA GLU A 51 -7.04 -14.35 -6.55
C GLU A 51 -6.73 -13.04 -5.81
N THR A 52 -7.79 -12.23 -5.68
CA THR A 52 -7.83 -11.03 -4.86
C THR A 52 -7.43 -11.47 -3.46
N ALA A 53 -6.13 -11.45 -3.17
CA ALA A 53 -5.68 -11.55 -1.80
C ALA A 53 -6.43 -10.43 -1.08
N ALA A 54 -7.39 -10.80 -0.24
CA ALA A 54 -8.10 -9.83 0.58
C ALA A 54 -7.04 -8.95 1.23
N PRO A 55 -7.20 -7.63 1.25
CA PRO A 55 -6.23 -6.76 1.88
C PRO A 55 -5.98 -7.30 3.27
N VAL A 56 -4.73 -7.61 3.60
CA VAL A 56 -4.40 -8.19 4.89
C VAL A 56 -4.64 -7.10 5.91
N SER A 57 -5.80 -7.14 6.57
CA SER A 57 -6.14 -6.23 7.66
C SER A 57 -5.11 -6.38 8.77
N CYS A 58 -4.73 -5.27 9.37
CA CYS A 58 -3.86 -5.30 10.53
C CYS A 58 -4.52 -6.03 11.70
N PRO A 59 -3.76 -6.67 12.58
CA PRO A 59 -4.32 -7.27 13.76
C PRO A 59 -5.08 -6.20 14.58
N PRO A 60 -6.25 -6.53 15.12
CA PRO A 60 -7.04 -5.57 15.88
C PRO A 60 -6.23 -5.04 17.05
N PRO A 61 -6.33 -3.73 17.35
CA PRO A 61 -5.66 -3.15 18.50
C PRO A 61 -6.03 -3.90 19.78
N PRO A 62 -5.08 -4.10 20.71
CA PRO A 62 -5.36 -4.81 21.95
C PRO A 62 -6.46 -4.07 22.71
N ALA A 63 -7.47 -4.83 23.13
CA ALA A 63 -8.49 -4.29 24.00
C ALA A 63 -7.83 -3.69 25.25
N PRO A 64 -8.29 -2.53 25.77
CA PRO A 64 -7.76 -1.97 26.99
C PRO A 64 -7.86 -3.02 28.09
N SER A 65 -6.71 -3.54 28.53
CA SER A 65 -6.65 -4.46 29.66
C SER A 65 -7.22 -3.71 30.84
N ALA A 66 -8.34 -4.17 31.38
CA ALA A 66 -8.85 -3.70 32.66
C ALA A 66 -7.71 -3.85 33.65
N SER A 67 -7.19 -2.72 34.15
CA SER A 67 -6.09 -2.66 35.09
C SER A 67 -6.39 -3.56 36.26
N ALA A 68 -5.78 -4.74 36.30
CA ALA A 68 -5.70 -5.51 37.53
C ALA A 68 -4.88 -4.66 38.49
N ASN A 69 -5.53 -4.06 39.47
CA ASN A 69 -4.93 -3.53 40.67
C ASN A 69 -4.10 -4.65 41.34
N ALA A 70 -2.83 -4.75 41.00
CA ALA A 70 -1.88 -5.53 41.78
C ALA A 70 -1.12 -4.56 42.67
N THR A 71 -1.69 -4.34 43.88
CA THR A 71 -0.95 -3.88 45.04
C THR A 71 0.08 -4.94 45.37
N THR A 72 1.34 -4.68 45.14
CA THR A 72 2.44 -5.26 45.94
C THR A 72 3.62 -4.30 45.95
N ALA A 73 3.90 -3.83 47.14
CA ALA A 73 5.08 -3.04 47.47
C ALA A 73 6.35 -3.88 47.36
N GLY A 74 7.43 -3.25 46.94
CA GLY A 74 8.76 -3.78 47.31
C GLY A 74 9.90 -3.43 46.37
N ALA A 75 10.69 -2.45 46.79
CA ALA A 75 12.15 -2.34 46.68
C ALA A 75 12.80 -1.90 45.34
N ALA A 76 13.15 -0.64 45.33
CA ALA A 76 14.52 -0.05 45.21
C ALA A 76 15.44 -0.47 44.04
N ALA A 77 15.78 0.55 43.29
CA ALA A 77 17.10 1.04 42.91
C ALA A 77 17.55 0.93 41.46
N ARG A 78 17.85 2.08 41.00
CA ARG A 78 18.94 2.63 40.16
C ARG A 78 18.58 3.08 38.74
N ALA A 79 18.56 4.36 38.72
CA ALA A 79 18.99 5.36 37.77
C ALA A 79 19.60 4.87 36.46
N GLY A 80 18.86 5.19 35.37
CA GLY A 80 19.29 5.34 34.00
C GLY A 80 18.19 6.15 33.34
N ALA A 81 18.32 7.48 33.36
CA ALA A 81 17.33 8.37 32.83
C ALA A 81 17.32 8.32 31.28
N THR A 82 16.55 7.42 30.73
CA THR A 82 16.02 7.54 29.38
C THR A 82 14.57 7.96 29.60
N THR A 83 14.25 9.20 29.26
CA THR A 83 12.88 9.72 29.31
C THR A 83 12.02 8.83 28.42
N PRO A 84 11.02 8.10 28.93
CA PRO A 84 10.11 7.34 28.11
C PRO A 84 9.35 8.35 27.22
N ALA A 85 9.26 8.06 25.92
CA ALA A 85 8.30 8.72 25.05
C ALA A 85 6.91 8.64 25.72
N PRO A 86 6.07 9.68 25.66
CA PRO A 86 4.75 9.64 26.26
C PRO A 86 4.00 8.42 25.69
N ALA A 87 3.63 7.52 26.60
CA ALA A 87 2.76 6.40 26.27
C ALA A 87 1.46 6.97 25.69
N PRO A 88 0.87 6.33 24.65
CA PRO A 88 -0.44 6.74 24.15
C PRO A 88 -1.39 6.78 25.34
N ALA A 89 -2.10 7.91 25.48
CA ALA A 89 -3.17 8.02 26.46
C ALA A 89 -4.07 6.81 26.30
N SER A 90 -4.49 6.19 27.39
CA SER A 90 -5.32 4.96 27.46
C SER A 90 -6.66 5.17 26.72
N GLY A 91 -6.60 5.37 25.41
CA GLY A 91 -7.68 5.57 24.49
C GLY A 91 -8.05 4.26 23.82
N ARG A 92 -9.31 4.07 23.56
CA ARG A 92 -9.79 2.98 22.72
C ARG A 92 -9.23 3.19 21.33
N PHE A 93 -8.46 2.25 20.85
CA PHE A 93 -8.13 2.20 19.43
C PHE A 93 -9.44 1.90 18.66
N GLU A 94 -9.80 2.77 17.76
CA GLU A 94 -10.98 2.64 16.92
C GLU A 94 -10.57 2.67 15.45
N VAL A 95 -11.02 1.69 14.68
CA VAL A 95 -10.79 1.68 13.22
C VAL A 95 -11.62 2.79 12.59
N VAL A 96 -10.97 3.67 11.85
CA VAL A 96 -11.61 4.78 11.13
C VAL A 96 -11.91 4.32 9.70
N SER A 97 -13.13 4.60 9.23
CA SER A 97 -13.49 4.32 7.84
C SER A 97 -12.66 5.16 6.88
N PRO A 98 -12.14 4.60 5.77
CA PRO A 98 -11.54 5.36 4.69
C PRO A 98 -12.41 6.52 4.20
N ASP A 99 -13.72 6.34 4.10
CA ASP A 99 -14.68 7.36 3.65
C ASP A 99 -14.70 8.59 4.59
N ASP A 100 -14.50 8.36 5.89
CA ASP A 100 -14.46 9.44 6.88
C ASP A 100 -13.19 10.29 6.76
N LEU A 101 -12.08 9.72 6.31
CA LEU A 101 -10.82 10.44 6.19
C LEU A 101 -10.63 11.05 4.79
N VAL A 102 -11.14 10.42 3.73
CA VAL A 102 -11.07 10.96 2.37
C VAL A 102 -11.81 12.29 2.23
N ALA A 103 -12.84 12.51 3.06
CA ALA A 103 -13.58 13.77 3.14
C ALA A 103 -12.82 14.89 3.88
N VAL A 104 -11.76 14.55 4.60
CA VAL A 104 -10.95 15.51 5.36
C VAL A 104 -9.93 16.17 4.43
N ARG A 105 -9.82 17.48 4.48
CA ARG A 105 -8.79 18.21 3.72
C ARG A 105 -7.41 17.99 4.34
N PRO A 106 -6.43 17.50 3.55
CA PRO A 106 -5.08 17.27 4.05
C PRO A 106 -4.42 18.57 4.50
N ALA A 107 -3.72 18.53 5.62
CA ALA A 107 -2.93 19.64 6.11
C ALA A 107 -1.65 19.86 5.27
N PRO A 108 -1.03 21.06 5.29
CA PRO A 108 0.31 21.28 4.75
C PRO A 108 1.32 20.30 5.34
N LEU A 109 2.28 19.81 4.53
CA LEU A 109 3.25 18.79 5.02
C LEU A 109 4.08 19.31 6.20
N ALA A 110 4.49 20.58 6.16
CA ALA A 110 5.24 21.19 7.26
C ALA A 110 4.43 21.32 8.57
N ALA A 111 3.09 21.29 8.51
CA ALA A 111 2.21 21.26 9.68
C ALA A 111 1.84 19.83 10.13
N SER A 112 2.19 18.84 9.32
CA SER A 112 1.90 17.43 9.58
C SER A 112 3.09 16.76 10.26
N THR A 113 2.99 16.61 11.59
CA THR A 113 4.05 15.97 12.39
C THR A 113 3.84 14.46 12.41
N VAL A 114 4.77 13.73 11.79
CA VAL A 114 4.70 12.27 11.67
C VAL A 114 5.86 11.63 12.42
N ARG A 115 5.53 10.68 13.31
CA ARG A 115 6.47 9.76 13.96
C ARG A 115 6.39 8.42 13.23
N VAL A 116 7.51 7.72 13.08
CA VAL A 116 7.54 6.40 12.45
C VAL A 116 7.86 5.32 13.48
N LEU A 117 7.00 4.33 13.59
CA LEU A 117 7.15 3.21 14.51
C LEU A 117 7.35 1.90 13.75
N ASN A 118 8.25 1.09 14.21
CA ASN A 118 8.61 -0.17 13.58
C ASN A 118 7.92 -1.34 14.28
N ALA A 119 7.02 -1.99 13.58
CA ALA A 119 6.43 -3.28 13.88
C ALA A 119 6.65 -4.30 12.75
N SER A 120 7.72 -4.12 11.97
CA SER A 120 8.03 -4.99 10.82
C SER A 120 9.01 -6.12 11.17
N GLY A 121 9.59 -6.11 12.36
CA GLY A 121 10.68 -7.02 12.74
C GLY A 121 12.04 -6.70 12.09
N GLN A 122 12.11 -5.69 11.20
CA GLN A 122 13.34 -5.34 10.48
C GLN A 122 14.00 -4.08 11.06
N ALA A 123 15.23 -4.21 11.54
CA ALA A 123 15.98 -3.10 12.11
C ALA A 123 16.22 -1.96 11.08
N GLY A 124 16.19 -0.69 11.55
CA GLY A 124 16.49 0.50 10.74
C GLY A 124 15.35 0.97 9.84
N ARG A 125 14.29 0.20 9.69
CA ARG A 125 13.20 0.52 8.75
C ARG A 125 12.48 1.82 9.10
N ALA A 126 12.20 2.05 10.40
CA ALA A 126 11.54 3.28 10.84
C ALA A 126 12.37 4.53 10.56
N GLU A 127 13.69 4.48 10.80
CA GLU A 127 14.59 5.60 10.53
C GLU A 127 14.65 5.91 9.01
N THR A 128 14.83 4.87 8.19
CA THR A 128 14.86 5.04 6.72
C THR A 128 13.55 5.65 6.21
N THR A 129 12.40 5.19 6.70
CA THR A 129 11.10 5.70 6.32
C THR A 129 10.89 7.15 6.79
N LEU A 130 11.36 7.48 8.01
CA LEU A 130 11.31 8.85 8.52
C LEU A 130 12.10 9.81 7.63
N ASN A 131 13.31 9.43 7.22
CA ASN A 131 14.14 10.25 6.33
C ASN A 131 13.42 10.50 4.99
N LYS A 132 12.76 9.50 4.42
CA LYS A 132 11.94 9.68 3.21
C LYS A 132 10.75 10.61 3.43
N LEU A 133 10.05 10.52 4.56
CA LEU A 133 8.98 11.47 4.90
C LEU A 133 9.51 12.91 4.98
N ALA A 134 10.69 13.11 5.59
CA ALA A 134 11.33 14.42 5.65
C ALA A 134 11.71 14.94 4.25
N ASP A 135 12.17 14.08 3.33
CA ASP A 135 12.46 14.43 1.94
C ASP A 135 11.20 14.91 1.20
N TYR A 136 10.03 14.33 1.51
CA TYR A 136 8.74 14.83 1.01
C TYR A 136 8.31 16.15 1.67
N GLY A 137 8.82 16.48 2.85
CA GLY A 137 8.55 17.74 3.54
C GLY A 137 7.66 17.61 4.77
N PHE A 138 7.41 16.41 5.27
CA PHE A 138 6.75 16.20 6.55
C PHE A 138 7.64 16.64 7.71
N SER A 139 7.00 17.14 8.77
CA SER A 139 7.67 17.42 10.03
C SER A 139 7.78 16.17 10.89
N ALA A 140 8.79 16.13 11.73
CA ALA A 140 8.99 15.09 12.72
C ALA A 140 9.00 15.67 14.13
N PRO A 141 8.64 14.90 15.18
CA PRO A 141 8.84 15.31 16.56
C PRO A 141 10.32 15.57 16.85
N THR A 142 10.61 16.53 17.74
CA THR A 142 12.00 16.85 18.14
C THR A 142 12.67 15.73 18.93
N SER A 143 11.88 14.82 19.51
CA SER A 143 12.36 13.64 20.24
C SER A 143 11.46 12.45 19.95
N GLY A 144 12.04 11.25 19.87
CA GLY A 144 11.28 10.03 19.61
C GLY A 144 10.62 10.00 18.24
N ALA A 145 11.25 10.62 17.23
CA ALA A 145 10.72 10.71 15.88
C ALA A 145 10.57 9.35 15.19
N TYR A 146 11.36 8.37 15.61
CA TYR A 146 11.26 6.97 15.20
C TYR A 146 11.60 6.02 16.35
N GLY A 147 11.16 4.77 16.23
CA GLY A 147 11.44 3.74 17.22
C GLY A 147 10.68 2.44 16.93
N ASN A 148 10.74 1.51 17.88
CA ASN A 148 9.89 0.31 17.82
C ASN A 148 8.47 0.63 18.29
N ASP A 149 7.49 -0.06 17.70
CA ASP A 149 6.11 0.09 18.13
C ASP A 149 5.93 -0.51 19.55
N PRO A 150 5.41 0.28 20.51
CA PRO A 150 5.19 -0.23 21.88
C PRO A 150 3.99 -1.19 21.97
N VAL A 151 3.13 -1.24 20.93
CA VAL A 151 1.90 -2.05 20.93
C VAL A 151 2.15 -3.41 20.31
N TYR A 152 2.83 -3.44 19.16
CA TYR A 152 3.14 -4.66 18.44
C TYR A 152 4.64 -4.80 18.19
N PRO A 153 5.27 -5.90 18.64
CA PRO A 153 6.64 -6.22 18.24
C PRO A 153 6.72 -6.53 16.75
N GLU A 154 5.69 -7.20 16.21
CA GLU A 154 5.48 -7.50 14.80
C GLU A 154 4.00 -7.40 14.46
N MET A 155 3.69 -6.75 13.35
CA MET A 155 2.32 -6.51 12.90
C MET A 155 2.16 -7.05 11.48
N ALA A 156 1.34 -8.10 11.32
CA ALA A 156 1.18 -8.83 10.06
C ALA A 156 0.24 -8.10 9.09
N CYS A 157 0.63 -6.89 8.67
CA CYS A 157 -0.04 -6.08 7.64
C CYS A 157 0.95 -5.11 7.01
N GLN A 158 0.51 -4.20 6.16
CA GLN A 158 1.39 -3.20 5.55
C GLN A 158 1.76 -2.10 6.56
N ALA A 159 0.81 -1.35 7.03
CA ALA A 159 1.03 -0.24 7.96
C ALA A 159 -0.28 0.16 8.67
N GLN A 160 -0.14 0.90 9.77
CA GLN A 160 -1.23 1.64 10.41
C GLN A 160 -0.88 3.12 10.53
N LEU A 161 -1.86 3.98 10.31
CA LEU A 161 -1.81 5.40 10.69
C LEU A 161 -2.63 5.59 11.97
N ARG A 162 -1.96 5.95 13.07
CA ARG A 162 -2.59 6.20 14.36
C ARG A 162 -2.62 7.69 14.63
N PHE A 163 -3.78 8.22 14.96
CA PHE A 163 -4.01 9.65 15.18
C PHE A 163 -5.20 9.88 16.11
N GLY A 164 -5.32 11.08 16.65
CA GLY A 164 -6.51 11.53 17.37
C GLY A 164 -7.39 12.45 16.49
N ASP A 165 -8.51 12.87 17.05
CA ASP A 165 -9.46 13.74 16.32
C ASP A 165 -8.83 15.05 15.83
N THR A 166 -7.93 15.65 16.60
CA THR A 166 -7.20 16.87 16.24
C THR A 166 -6.15 16.62 15.15
N GLY A 167 -5.70 15.37 14.98
CA GLY A 167 -4.71 14.96 13.99
C GLY A 167 -5.28 14.55 12.63
N ARG A 168 -6.60 14.57 12.43
CA ARG A 168 -7.23 14.06 11.20
C ARG A 168 -6.69 14.70 9.91
N ALA A 169 -6.44 15.99 9.90
CA ALA A 169 -5.90 16.68 8.73
C ALA A 169 -4.44 16.28 8.43
N ALA A 170 -3.61 16.08 9.46
CA ALA A 170 -2.26 15.56 9.32
C ALA A 170 -2.27 14.08 8.91
N ALA A 171 -3.20 13.28 9.45
CA ALA A 171 -3.40 11.89 9.04
C ALA A 171 -3.83 11.77 7.57
N ALA A 172 -4.73 12.64 7.09
CA ALA A 172 -5.12 12.71 5.70
C ALA A 172 -3.91 13.03 4.78
N ALA A 173 -3.00 13.91 5.20
CA ALA A 173 -1.77 14.19 4.48
C ALA A 173 -0.81 12.98 4.46
N ALA A 174 -0.63 12.31 5.60
CA ALA A 174 0.21 11.12 5.71
C ALA A 174 -0.38 9.92 4.94
N TRP A 175 -1.69 9.83 4.86
CA TRP A 175 -2.37 8.74 4.14
C TRP A 175 -2.18 8.83 2.61
N ILE A 176 -1.93 10.01 2.05
CA ILE A 176 -1.61 10.17 0.63
C ILE A 176 -0.31 9.45 0.25
N ILE A 177 0.69 9.47 1.13
CA ILE A 177 1.97 8.79 0.86
C ILE A 177 1.96 7.31 1.27
N ALA A 178 1.06 6.92 2.18
CA ALA A 178 0.87 5.55 2.65
C ALA A 178 -0.60 5.11 2.49
N PRO A 179 -1.14 5.04 1.25
CA PRO A 179 -2.56 4.86 0.99
C PRO A 179 -3.11 3.51 1.48
N CYS A 180 -2.23 2.53 1.67
CA CYS A 180 -2.58 1.19 2.15
C CYS A 180 -2.44 1.02 3.67
N ALA A 181 -2.18 2.09 4.40
CA ALA A 181 -2.19 2.05 5.85
C ALA A 181 -3.62 2.01 6.39
N GLU A 182 -3.86 1.12 7.36
CA GLU A 182 -5.10 1.09 8.12
C GLU A 182 -5.20 2.32 9.04
N LEU A 183 -6.39 2.87 9.15
CA LEU A 183 -6.64 4.13 9.87
C LEU A 183 -7.14 3.83 11.29
N ILE A 184 -6.43 4.32 12.29
CA ILE A 184 -6.75 4.07 13.69
C ILE A 184 -6.84 5.37 14.47
N ASN A 185 -7.98 5.64 15.07
CA ASN A 185 -8.11 6.68 16.09
C ASN A 185 -7.64 6.11 17.43
N ASP A 186 -6.57 6.64 17.99
CA ASP A 186 -6.02 6.21 19.28
C ASP A 186 -6.40 7.13 20.45
N GLY A 187 -7.26 8.12 20.19
CA GLY A 187 -7.78 9.05 21.18
C GLY A 187 -6.78 10.06 21.69
N ARG A 188 -5.59 10.21 21.03
CA ARG A 188 -4.65 11.28 21.40
C ARG A 188 -5.25 12.66 21.18
N ARG A 189 -4.77 13.64 21.93
CA ARG A 189 -5.33 15.00 21.90
C ARG A 189 -4.50 16.01 21.11
N ASP A 190 -3.28 15.60 20.74
CA ASP A 190 -2.42 16.40 19.87
C ASP A 190 -2.68 16.09 18.39
N ASN A 191 -2.06 16.85 17.49
CA ASN A 191 -2.20 16.71 16.06
C ASN A 191 -1.12 15.83 15.42
N SER A 192 -0.35 15.09 16.21
CA SER A 192 0.66 14.19 15.70
C SER A 192 0.04 12.90 15.14
N VAL A 193 0.78 12.27 14.24
CA VAL A 193 0.40 11.01 13.58
C VAL A 193 1.53 10.02 13.74
N ASP A 194 1.21 8.77 14.06
CA ASP A 194 2.16 7.67 14.02
C ASP A 194 1.93 6.83 12.76
N LEU A 195 2.96 6.70 11.94
CA LEU A 195 3.02 5.70 10.88
C LEU A 195 3.71 4.45 11.43
N VAL A 196 2.93 3.40 11.65
CA VAL A 196 3.42 2.12 12.17
C VAL A 196 3.62 1.17 11.01
N LEU A 197 4.85 0.70 10.84
CA LEU A 197 5.25 -0.15 9.72
C LEU A 197 5.06 -1.62 10.09
N GLY A 198 4.25 -2.35 9.32
CA GLY A 198 4.04 -3.78 9.48
C GLY A 198 5.05 -4.64 8.71
N THR A 199 4.92 -5.97 8.85
CA THR A 199 5.83 -6.95 8.23
C THR A 199 5.76 -6.95 6.69
N PHE A 200 4.62 -6.54 6.12
CA PHE A 200 4.42 -6.44 4.67
C PHE A 200 4.72 -5.05 4.10
N PHE A 201 5.12 -4.11 4.94
CA PHE A 201 5.56 -2.80 4.45
C PHE A 201 6.85 -2.97 3.65
N THR A 202 6.86 -2.51 2.43
CA THR A 202 8.04 -2.52 1.55
C THR A 202 8.75 -1.17 1.55
N ASP A 203 8.06 -0.14 1.08
CA ASP A 203 8.60 1.22 0.99
C ASP A 203 7.47 2.25 0.79
N LEU A 204 7.81 3.54 0.86
CA LEU A 204 6.95 4.64 0.43
C LEU A 204 7.15 4.86 -1.07
N GLU A 205 6.17 4.47 -1.87
CA GLU A 205 6.17 4.61 -3.33
C GLU A 205 4.89 5.32 -3.78
N PRO A 206 4.81 6.66 -3.61
CA PRO A 206 3.61 7.41 -3.99
C PRO A 206 3.39 7.35 -5.50
N SER A 207 2.13 7.15 -5.90
CA SER A 207 1.70 7.22 -7.30
C SER A 207 1.93 8.62 -7.89
N THR A 208 1.81 8.77 -9.20
CA THR A 208 1.93 10.08 -9.86
C THR A 208 0.95 11.10 -9.29
N ASP A 209 -0.31 10.69 -9.05
CA ASP A 209 -1.34 11.54 -8.47
C ASP A 209 -0.99 11.93 -7.02
N ALA A 210 -0.48 10.97 -6.23
CA ALA A 210 -0.02 11.23 -4.88
C ALA A 210 1.17 12.21 -4.87
N GLN A 211 2.14 12.08 -5.78
CA GLN A 211 3.27 12.99 -5.90
C GLN A 211 2.82 14.41 -6.22
N GLU A 212 1.83 14.59 -7.09
CA GLU A 212 1.29 15.92 -7.41
C GLU A 212 0.61 16.54 -6.18
N ILE A 213 -0.18 15.77 -5.43
CA ILE A 213 -0.78 16.24 -4.17
C ILE A 213 0.31 16.62 -3.17
N LEU A 214 1.31 15.77 -2.95
CA LEU A 214 2.40 16.03 -2.02
C LEU A 214 3.17 17.30 -2.40
N ARG A 215 3.36 17.57 -3.69
CA ARG A 215 3.98 18.81 -4.18
C ARG A 215 3.14 20.05 -3.81
N ILE A 216 1.82 19.98 -3.93
CA ILE A 216 0.89 21.05 -3.55
C ILE A 216 0.95 21.28 -2.04
N LEU A 217 0.82 20.22 -1.23
CA LEU A 217 0.84 20.28 0.22
C LEU A 217 2.18 20.78 0.77
N ARG A 218 3.29 20.46 0.10
CA ARG A 218 4.64 20.96 0.45
C ARG A 218 4.77 22.46 0.21
N ALA A 219 4.16 22.97 -0.86
CA ALA A 219 4.19 24.40 -1.19
C ALA A 219 3.24 25.25 -0.32
N ALA A 220 2.27 24.62 0.36
CA ALA A 220 1.30 25.30 1.19
C ALA A 220 1.96 25.86 2.47
N PRO A 221 1.59 27.08 2.90
CA PRO A 221 2.06 27.64 4.16
C PRO A 221 1.66 26.76 5.35
N SER A 222 2.55 26.56 6.31
CA SER A 222 2.27 25.73 7.50
C SER A 222 1.12 26.23 8.38
N GLY A 223 0.77 27.51 8.28
CA GLY A 223 -0.39 28.10 8.99
C GLY A 223 -1.70 28.05 8.20
N ALA A 224 -1.74 27.48 7.00
CA ALA A 224 -2.96 27.35 6.22
C ALA A 224 -3.92 26.36 6.88
N ALA A 225 -5.22 26.62 6.79
CA ALA A 225 -6.26 25.74 7.34
C ALA A 225 -6.34 24.39 6.62
N ASP A 226 -5.96 24.37 5.34
CA ASP A 226 -5.80 23.16 4.53
C ASP A 226 -4.62 23.33 3.56
N GLY A 227 -4.14 22.22 3.00
CA GLY A 227 -3.02 22.22 2.06
C GLY A 227 -3.39 22.54 0.62
N GLY A 228 -4.66 22.81 0.31
CA GLY A 228 -5.14 23.18 -1.03
C GLY A 228 -5.16 22.01 -2.03
N ALA A 229 -5.11 20.77 -1.59
CA ALA A 229 -5.20 19.60 -2.46
C ALA A 229 -6.57 19.48 -3.13
N ASN A 230 -6.57 19.07 -4.41
CA ASN A 230 -7.81 18.81 -5.14
C ASN A 230 -8.49 17.52 -4.59
N PRO A 231 -9.76 17.60 -4.09
CA PRO A 231 -10.45 16.42 -3.55
C PRO A 231 -10.62 15.27 -4.53
N ALA A 232 -10.77 15.54 -5.83
CA ALA A 232 -10.87 14.49 -6.84
C ALA A 232 -9.57 13.70 -6.99
N LEU A 233 -8.41 14.36 -6.91
CA LEU A 233 -7.11 13.69 -6.91
C LEU A 233 -6.90 12.88 -5.63
N VAL A 234 -7.31 13.43 -4.47
CA VAL A 234 -7.24 12.69 -3.19
C VAL A 234 -8.06 11.40 -3.28
N SER A 235 -9.30 11.47 -3.78
CA SER A 235 -10.12 10.27 -3.99
C SER A 235 -9.49 9.29 -4.99
N ALA A 236 -8.84 9.77 -6.06
CA ALA A 236 -8.18 8.92 -7.05
C ALA A 236 -7.00 8.13 -6.43
N VAL A 237 -6.21 8.75 -5.55
CA VAL A 237 -5.11 8.06 -4.85
C VAL A 237 -5.64 6.91 -3.99
N HIS A 238 -6.75 7.11 -3.30
CA HIS A 238 -7.31 6.11 -2.39
C HIS A 238 -8.23 5.08 -3.07
N SER A 239 -8.58 5.28 -4.35
CA SER A 239 -9.31 4.28 -5.15
C SER A 239 -8.40 3.19 -5.72
N GLN A 240 -7.09 3.33 -5.60
CA GLN A 240 -6.13 2.33 -6.07
C GLN A 240 -6.14 1.11 -5.13
N SER A 241 -6.12 -0.08 -5.72
CA SER A 241 -6.12 -1.31 -4.95
C SER A 241 -4.82 -1.48 -4.14
N CYS A 242 -4.94 -1.70 -2.84
CA CYS A 242 -3.83 -2.00 -1.94
C CYS A 242 -3.43 -3.48 -1.97
N ASN A 243 -3.57 -4.13 -3.12
CA ASN A 243 -3.23 -5.53 -3.33
C ASN A 243 -1.74 -5.66 -3.64
N ARG A 244 -0.94 -5.92 -2.62
CA ARG A 244 0.42 -6.44 -2.79
C ARG A 244 0.78 -7.37 -1.64
#